data_3b4c72391fbeac0dcc7de7ebaa5e2ae1
#
_entry.id   3b4c72391fbeac0dcc7de7ebaa5e2ae1
#
_cell.length_a   1.000
_cell.length_b   1.000
_cell.length_c   1.000
_cell.angle_alpha   90.00
_cell.angle_beta   90.00
_cell.angle_gamma   90.00
#
_symmetry.space_group_name_H-M   'P 1'
#
loop_
_entity.id
_entity.type
_entity.pdbx_description
1 polymer ?
#
loop_
_entity_poly.entity_id
_entity_poly.type
_entity_poly.pdbx_seq_one_letter_code
_entity_poly.pdbx_strand_id
1 'polypeptide(L)'
;MKIFGVIVALVFILTACNNTNKKIKEKISNTDSIVINYFRGDGSMDTVIAVKIVRDKKQIDLLSNMISASSAKPNLKCGYDGSLHFFKKNMVVQDIDFRMNETACSFFSFKQEGNTAATILSPEAKLLLENLKK
;
A
#
# COMPACT_ATOMS: atom_id res chain seq x y z
N MET A 1 -23.01 -37.10 32.77
CA MET A 1 -21.61 -37.07 32.40
C MET A 1 -21.46 -36.96 30.88
N LYS A 2 -21.87 -35.87 30.28
CA LYS A 2 -21.66 -35.57 28.87
C LYS A 2 -21.61 -34.06 28.67
N ILE A 3 -20.55 -33.41 29.16
CA ILE A 3 -20.30 -31.95 28.97
C ILE A 3 -18.85 -31.77 28.58
N PHE A 4 -18.38 -32.54 27.64
CA PHE A 4 -17.00 -32.37 27.10
C PHE A 4 -16.95 -32.14 25.57
N GLY A 5 -18.05 -31.74 24.95
CA GLY A 5 -18.15 -31.67 23.51
C GLY A 5 -18.39 -30.29 22.89
N VAL A 6 -18.36 -29.19 23.66
CA VAL A 6 -18.78 -27.86 23.09
C VAL A 6 -17.70 -26.79 23.12
N ILE A 7 -16.46 -27.05 23.52
CA ILE A 7 -15.42 -26.01 23.64
C ILE A 7 -14.42 -26.00 22.45
N VAL A 8 -14.56 -26.87 21.48
CA VAL A 8 -13.58 -26.92 20.36
C VAL A 8 -14.02 -26.14 19.09
N ALA A 9 -15.25 -25.63 19.06
CA ALA A 9 -15.76 -24.97 17.84
C ALA A 9 -15.62 -23.46 17.79
N LEU A 10 -14.95 -22.81 18.74
CA LEU A 10 -14.90 -21.33 18.78
C LEU A 10 -13.55 -20.69 18.53
N VAL A 11 -12.57 -21.41 18.01
CA VAL A 11 -11.22 -20.88 17.80
C VAL A 11 -10.89 -20.59 16.32
N PHE A 12 -11.81 -20.83 15.39
CA PHE A 12 -11.50 -20.73 13.96
C PHE A 12 -11.95 -19.44 13.25
N ILE A 13 -12.35 -18.38 13.96
CA ILE A 13 -12.91 -17.17 13.31
C ILE A 13 -11.96 -15.97 13.32
N LEU A 14 -10.72 -16.07 13.75
CA LEU A 14 -9.82 -14.90 13.87
C LEU A 14 -8.71 -14.80 12.83
N THR A 15 -8.69 -15.64 11.79
CA THR A 15 -7.60 -15.63 10.81
C THR A 15 -7.96 -15.03 9.45
N ALA A 16 -9.17 -14.52 9.24
CA ALA A 16 -9.62 -14.07 7.92
C ALA A 16 -9.33 -12.58 7.61
N CYS A 17 -8.89 -11.75 8.58
CA CYS A 17 -8.81 -10.30 8.40
C CYS A 17 -7.45 -9.74 7.94
N ASN A 18 -6.38 -10.54 7.84
CA ASN A 18 -5.03 -10.03 7.55
C ASN A 18 -4.43 -10.51 6.23
N ASN A 19 -5.20 -11.13 5.36
CA ASN A 19 -4.65 -11.75 4.15
C ASN A 19 -4.17 -10.71 3.12
N THR A 20 -4.89 -9.61 2.95
CA THR A 20 -4.54 -8.53 2.01
C THR A 20 -3.21 -7.87 2.38
N ASN A 21 -3.05 -7.50 3.65
CA ASN A 21 -1.85 -6.81 4.14
C ASN A 21 -0.62 -7.69 4.06
N LYS A 22 -0.76 -8.96 4.42
CA LYS A 22 0.32 -9.95 4.35
C LYS A 22 0.75 -10.19 2.90
N LYS A 23 -0.18 -10.36 1.98
CA LYS A 23 0.10 -10.59 0.56
C LYS A 23 0.83 -9.43 -0.08
N ILE A 24 0.39 -8.19 0.14
CA ILE A 24 1.07 -7.03 -0.42
C ILE A 24 2.47 -6.87 0.17
N LYS A 25 2.65 -7.08 1.46
CA LYS A 25 3.95 -7.01 2.11
C LYS A 25 4.93 -8.03 1.54
N GLU A 26 4.52 -9.26 1.38
CA GLU A 26 5.35 -10.31 0.78
C GLU A 26 5.79 -9.97 -0.64
N LYS A 27 4.91 -9.32 -1.40
CA LYS A 27 5.16 -8.97 -2.79
C LYS A 27 6.15 -7.82 -2.94
N ILE A 28 6.10 -6.81 -2.08
CA ILE A 28 6.89 -5.58 -2.21
C ILE A 28 8.15 -5.53 -1.34
N SER A 29 8.25 -6.33 -0.27
CA SER A 29 9.37 -6.23 0.67
C SER A 29 10.72 -6.73 0.11
N ASN A 30 10.72 -7.57 -0.91
CA ASN A 30 11.94 -8.11 -1.54
C ASN A 30 12.32 -7.40 -2.84
N THR A 31 11.89 -6.16 -3.02
CA THR A 31 12.17 -5.39 -4.22
C THR A 31 13.51 -4.68 -4.15
N ASP A 32 14.09 -4.36 -5.30
CA ASP A 32 15.41 -3.74 -5.42
C ASP A 32 15.33 -2.23 -5.51
N SER A 33 14.24 -1.71 -6.06
CA SER A 33 14.03 -0.28 -6.22
C SER A 33 12.55 0.05 -6.32
N ILE A 34 12.25 1.32 -6.03
CA ILE A 34 10.92 1.90 -6.22
C ILE A 34 11.07 3.14 -7.09
N VAL A 35 10.29 3.24 -8.15
CA VAL A 35 10.13 4.48 -8.91
C VAL A 35 8.86 5.16 -8.42
N ILE A 36 8.99 6.40 -7.95
CA ILE A 36 7.87 7.20 -7.46
C ILE A 36 7.60 8.31 -8.48
N ASN A 37 6.41 8.30 -9.03
CA ASN A 37 5.90 9.38 -9.86
C ASN A 37 4.99 10.26 -9.02
N TYR A 38 5.25 11.56 -9.01
CA TYR A 38 4.38 12.55 -8.36
C TYR A 38 3.57 13.28 -9.40
N PHE A 39 2.26 13.33 -9.22
CA PHE A 39 1.35 14.08 -10.07
C PHE A 39 1.17 15.50 -9.53
N ARG A 40 0.48 16.34 -10.30
CA ARG A 40 0.28 17.76 -9.96
C ARG A 40 -0.51 17.98 -8.64
N GLY A 41 -1.29 16.99 -8.20
CA GLY A 41 -2.04 17.08 -6.94
C GLY A 41 -3.35 17.83 -7.03
N ASP A 42 -3.76 18.23 -8.23
CA ASP A 42 -5.02 18.92 -8.52
C ASP A 42 -6.13 17.96 -9.03
N GLY A 43 -5.90 16.65 -8.91
CA GLY A 43 -6.77 15.62 -9.46
C GLY A 43 -6.41 15.20 -10.88
N SER A 44 -5.50 15.91 -11.55
CA SER A 44 -4.98 15.53 -12.87
C SER A 44 -3.94 14.43 -12.73
N MET A 45 -4.28 13.23 -13.21
CA MET A 45 -3.42 12.05 -13.12
C MET A 45 -2.58 11.82 -14.38
N ASP A 46 -2.63 12.74 -15.31
CA ASP A 46 -1.94 12.66 -16.60
C ASP A 46 -0.60 13.38 -16.63
N THR A 47 -0.28 14.19 -15.62
CA THR A 47 0.92 15.01 -15.60
C THR A 47 1.82 14.63 -14.43
N VAL A 48 2.95 13.99 -14.74
CA VAL A 48 4.01 13.71 -13.77
C VAL A 48 4.89 14.96 -13.63
N ILE A 49 4.99 15.50 -12.42
CA ILE A 49 5.78 16.70 -12.12
C ILE A 49 7.12 16.40 -11.45
N ALA A 50 7.29 15.21 -10.91
CA ALA A 50 8.54 14.77 -10.31
C ALA A 50 8.64 13.25 -10.36
N VAL A 51 9.87 12.74 -10.52
CA VAL A 51 10.16 11.31 -10.47
C VAL A 51 11.31 11.10 -9.50
N LYS A 52 11.17 10.14 -8.59
CA LYS A 52 12.22 9.74 -7.65
C LYS A 52 12.45 8.25 -7.74
N ILE A 53 13.71 7.84 -7.63
CA ILE A 53 14.11 6.45 -7.60
C ILE A 53 14.69 6.16 -6.21
N VAL A 54 14.09 5.20 -5.50
CA VAL A 54 14.52 4.76 -4.17
C VAL A 54 15.18 3.40 -4.30
N ARG A 55 16.46 3.32 -3.92
CA ARG A 55 17.25 2.07 -3.92
C ARG A 55 17.74 1.70 -2.52
N ASP A 56 17.61 2.59 -1.56
CA ASP A 56 17.99 2.33 -0.17
C ASP A 56 17.05 1.30 0.44
N LYS A 57 17.60 0.17 0.88
CA LYS A 57 16.86 -0.95 1.46
C LYS A 57 16.05 -0.52 2.69
N LYS A 58 16.57 0.37 3.51
CA LYS A 58 15.84 0.88 4.69
C LYS A 58 14.58 1.65 4.30
N GLN A 59 14.67 2.49 3.28
CA GLN A 59 13.53 3.25 2.77
C GLN A 59 12.50 2.34 2.10
N ILE A 60 12.96 1.34 1.34
CA ILE A 60 12.07 0.34 0.73
C ILE A 60 11.31 -0.43 1.81
N ASP A 61 11.99 -0.89 2.84
CA ASP A 61 11.38 -1.62 3.96
C ASP A 61 10.39 -0.73 4.72
N LEU A 62 10.74 0.52 4.94
CA LEU A 62 9.87 1.49 5.62
C LEU A 62 8.58 1.74 4.85
N LEU A 63 8.68 2.00 3.54
CA LEU A 63 7.51 2.15 2.66
C LEU A 63 6.67 0.87 2.62
N SER A 64 7.31 -0.28 2.51
CA SER A 64 6.61 -1.58 2.48
C SER A 64 5.81 -1.81 3.76
N ASN A 65 6.37 -1.48 4.91
CA ASN A 65 5.69 -1.59 6.20
C ASN A 65 4.51 -0.62 6.30
N MET A 66 4.67 0.61 5.83
CA MET A 66 3.61 1.61 5.84
C MET A 66 2.45 1.23 4.91
N ILE A 67 2.76 0.72 3.72
CA ILE A 67 1.76 0.28 2.74
C ILE A 67 0.95 -0.90 3.26
N SER A 68 1.56 -1.78 4.03
CA SER A 68 0.93 -3.01 4.53
C SER A 68 0.37 -2.90 5.95
N ALA A 69 0.33 -1.71 6.55
CA ALA A 69 -0.02 -1.56 7.97
C ALA A 69 -1.50 -1.76 8.27
N SER A 70 -2.40 -1.11 7.54
CA SER A 70 -3.85 -1.14 7.84
C SER A 70 -4.69 -1.12 6.59
N SER A 71 -5.64 -2.04 6.47
CA SER A 71 -6.57 -2.08 5.34
C SER A 71 -7.53 -0.90 5.35
N ALA A 72 -7.94 -0.49 4.15
CA ALA A 72 -8.93 0.55 3.93
C ALA A 72 -9.90 0.11 2.83
N LYS A 73 -11.07 0.75 2.75
CA LYS A 73 -11.94 0.61 1.59
C LYS A 73 -11.43 1.47 0.44
N PRO A 74 -11.25 0.91 -0.78
CA PRO A 74 -10.88 1.72 -1.93
C PRO A 74 -11.96 2.76 -2.25
N ASN A 75 -11.54 4.00 -2.53
CA ASN A 75 -12.43 5.05 -3.03
C ASN A 75 -11.85 5.63 -4.30
N LEU A 76 -12.35 5.17 -5.44
CA LEU A 76 -11.84 5.54 -6.76
C LEU A 76 -12.22 6.97 -7.18
N LYS A 77 -13.10 7.64 -6.44
CA LYS A 77 -13.53 9.02 -6.75
C LYS A 77 -12.53 10.08 -6.32
N CYS A 78 -11.58 9.72 -5.47
CA CYS A 78 -10.62 10.68 -4.92
C CYS A 78 -9.47 11.04 -5.87
N GLY A 79 -9.24 10.26 -6.92
CA GLY A 79 -8.05 10.42 -7.76
C GLY A 79 -6.77 10.05 -7.01
N TYR A 80 -5.61 10.41 -7.59
CA TYR A 80 -4.31 10.06 -7.05
C TYR A 80 -3.34 11.24 -7.11
N ASP A 81 -2.41 11.29 -6.16
CA ASP A 81 -1.32 12.26 -6.13
C ASP A 81 -0.02 11.71 -6.72
N GLY A 82 0.04 10.41 -6.91
CA GLY A 82 1.20 9.76 -7.50
C GLY A 82 1.06 8.26 -7.57
N SER A 83 2.14 7.62 -8.03
CA SER A 83 2.24 6.17 -8.13
C SER A 83 3.61 5.68 -7.67
N LEU A 84 3.63 4.45 -7.18
CA LEU A 84 4.83 3.72 -6.78
C LEU A 84 4.93 2.48 -7.65
N HIS A 85 6.09 2.29 -8.28
CA HIS A 85 6.37 1.10 -9.08
C HIS A 85 7.51 0.34 -8.40
N PHE A 86 7.21 -0.84 -7.89
CA PHE A 86 8.18 -1.71 -7.22
C PHE A 86 8.85 -2.62 -8.23
N PHE A 87 10.18 -2.59 -8.28
CA PHE A 87 10.98 -3.35 -9.24
C PHE A 87 11.80 -4.44 -8.56
N LYS A 88 11.87 -5.59 -9.20
CA LYS A 88 12.80 -6.67 -8.87
C LYS A 88 13.40 -7.20 -10.16
N LYS A 89 14.75 -7.23 -10.25
CA LYS A 89 15.48 -7.67 -11.44
C LYS A 89 14.99 -6.97 -12.72
N ASN A 90 14.80 -5.64 -12.64
CA ASN A 90 14.34 -4.77 -13.73
C ASN A 90 12.90 -5.05 -14.20
N MET A 91 12.11 -5.81 -13.45
CA MET A 91 10.70 -6.07 -13.74
C MET A 91 9.81 -5.45 -12.66
N VAL A 92 8.71 -4.83 -13.09
CA VAL A 92 7.69 -4.32 -12.16
C VAL A 92 6.98 -5.52 -11.52
N VAL A 93 7.03 -5.61 -10.20
CA VAL A 93 6.33 -6.66 -9.45
C VAL A 93 5.01 -6.16 -8.87
N GLN A 94 4.88 -4.85 -8.65
CA GLN A 94 3.65 -4.25 -8.13
C GLN A 94 3.59 -2.76 -8.47
N ASP A 95 2.42 -2.31 -8.91
CA ASP A 95 2.07 -0.91 -9.05
C ASP A 95 1.14 -0.51 -7.91
N ILE A 96 1.37 0.66 -7.32
CA ILE A 96 0.56 1.18 -6.22
C ILE A 96 0.32 2.67 -6.48
N ASP A 97 -0.94 3.08 -6.46
CA ASP A 97 -1.30 4.49 -6.51
C ASP A 97 -1.47 5.05 -5.10
N PHE A 98 -1.23 6.34 -4.91
CA PHE A 98 -1.44 6.97 -3.62
C PHE A 98 -2.14 8.31 -3.71
N ARG A 99 -2.96 8.58 -2.72
CA ARG A 99 -3.58 9.86 -2.44
C ARG A 99 -3.18 10.31 -1.03
N MET A 100 -2.65 11.52 -0.88
CA MET A 100 -2.13 11.99 0.40
C MET A 100 -2.52 13.42 0.76
N ASN A 101 -3.05 14.19 -0.19
CA ASN A 101 -3.33 15.62 0.00
C ASN A 101 -4.77 15.91 0.42
N GLU A 102 -5.55 14.89 0.69
CA GLU A 102 -6.95 15.03 1.09
C GLU A 102 -7.23 14.12 2.28
N THR A 103 -7.66 14.69 3.41
CA THR A 103 -7.82 13.96 4.66
C THR A 103 -8.79 12.77 4.55
N ALA A 104 -9.88 12.96 3.81
CA ALA A 104 -10.90 11.91 3.62
C ALA A 104 -10.45 10.83 2.62
N CYS A 105 -9.36 11.02 1.91
CA CYS A 105 -8.92 10.17 0.81
C CYS A 105 -7.46 9.71 0.93
N SER A 106 -6.89 9.70 2.13
CA SER A 106 -5.49 9.30 2.34
C SER A 106 -5.35 7.77 2.33
N PHE A 107 -4.94 7.22 1.19
CA PHE A 107 -4.80 5.78 1.03
C PHE A 107 -3.78 5.41 -0.06
N PHE A 108 -3.30 4.17 0.03
CA PHE A 108 -2.64 3.44 -1.05
C PHE A 108 -3.67 2.54 -1.72
N SER A 109 -3.63 2.44 -3.05
CA SER A 109 -4.54 1.60 -3.83
C SER A 109 -3.76 0.74 -4.80
N PHE A 110 -4.11 -0.54 -4.91
CA PHE A 110 -3.41 -1.48 -5.78
C PHE A 110 -4.34 -2.62 -6.21
N LYS A 111 -3.97 -3.31 -7.29
CA LYS A 111 -4.65 -4.51 -7.72
C LYS A 111 -4.10 -5.74 -7.01
N GLN A 112 -5.01 -6.58 -6.52
CA GLN A 112 -4.70 -7.83 -5.87
C GLN A 112 -5.69 -8.89 -6.32
N GLU A 113 -5.20 -9.92 -7.03
CA GLU A 113 -6.04 -11.00 -7.56
C GLU A 113 -7.21 -10.49 -8.42
N GLY A 114 -6.96 -9.46 -9.25
CA GLY A 114 -7.96 -8.85 -10.12
C GLY A 114 -8.89 -7.85 -9.45
N ASN A 115 -8.83 -7.69 -8.14
CA ASN A 115 -9.64 -6.74 -7.38
C ASN A 115 -8.81 -5.54 -6.92
N THR A 116 -9.47 -4.40 -6.76
CA THR A 116 -8.84 -3.22 -6.16
C THR A 116 -8.84 -3.36 -4.65
N ALA A 117 -7.66 -3.27 -4.05
CA ALA A 117 -7.49 -3.23 -2.60
C ALA A 117 -6.90 -1.88 -2.19
N ALA A 118 -7.05 -1.52 -0.93
CA ALA A 118 -6.49 -0.29 -0.40
C ALA A 118 -5.99 -0.47 1.03
N THR A 119 -5.00 0.34 1.39
CA THR A 119 -4.51 0.48 2.76
C THR A 119 -4.45 1.95 3.13
N ILE A 120 -4.48 2.23 4.44
CA ILE A 120 -4.45 3.61 4.94
C ILE A 120 -3.06 4.20 4.71
N LEU A 121 -3.02 5.40 4.16
CA LEU A 121 -1.82 6.21 4.08
C LEU A 121 -1.75 7.08 5.33
N SER A 122 -0.88 6.71 6.26
CA SER A 122 -0.71 7.38 7.55
C SER A 122 -0.06 8.77 7.40
N PRO A 123 -0.18 9.64 8.42
CA PRO A 123 0.56 10.91 8.43
C PRO A 123 2.07 10.73 8.28
N GLU A 124 2.65 9.66 8.84
CA GLU A 124 4.06 9.32 8.72
C GLU A 124 4.42 8.94 7.27
N ALA A 125 3.55 8.19 6.60
CA ALA A 125 3.73 7.83 5.20
C ALA A 125 3.66 9.07 4.29
N LYS A 126 2.73 9.98 4.56
CA LYS A 126 2.65 11.26 3.85
C LYS A 126 3.93 12.07 4.00
N LEU A 127 4.43 12.18 5.22
CA LEU A 127 5.66 12.92 5.49
C LEU A 127 6.85 12.30 4.75
N LEU A 128 6.97 10.97 4.75
CA LEU A 128 8.03 10.27 4.03
C LEU A 128 7.95 10.54 2.52
N LEU A 129 6.77 10.41 1.92
CA LEU A 129 6.57 10.67 0.50
C LEU A 129 6.89 12.12 0.12
N GLU A 130 6.50 13.08 0.95
CA GLU A 130 6.82 14.49 0.75
C GLU A 130 8.34 14.76 0.87
N ASN A 131 9.01 14.13 1.81
CA ASN A 131 10.46 14.25 1.98
C ASN A 131 11.23 13.61 0.83
N LEU A 132 10.79 12.48 0.31
CA LEU A 132 11.40 11.82 -0.83
C LEU A 132 11.26 12.65 -2.12
N LYS A 133 10.22 13.47 -2.21
CA LYS A 133 10.00 14.36 -3.36
C LYS A 133 11.05 15.49 -3.45
N LYS A 134 11.58 15.92 -2.34
CA LYS A 134 12.62 16.98 -2.26
C LYS A 134 13.96 16.46 -2.79
#